data_a56344a2f3f2b33d8c863f6f115f467a
#
_entry.id   a56344a2f3f2b33d8c863f6f115f467a
#
_cell.length_a   1.000
_cell.length_b   1.000
_cell.length_c   1.000
_cell.angle_alpha   90.00
_cell.angle_beta   90.00
_cell.angle_gamma   90.00
#
_symmetry.space_group_name_H-M   'P 1'
#
loop_
_entity.id
_entity.type
_entity.pdbx_description
1 polymer ?
#
loop_
_entity_poly.entity_id
_entity_poly.type
_entity_poly.pdbx_seq_one_letter_code
_entity_poly.pdbx_strand_id
1 'polypeptide(L)'
;MPKRSKALPGIVLTGLVSASLACSLAGPAATPTMAPTATPVPTEAVAFTPADARRATVQILSEGTFVDPQVGFVSNVVGAGSGFLISPDGLVVTNNHVVTGAARLEVWLDGVGYGARLLGASECWDLAVIQIDAKNQELPFLELYDGPLPAGTEVWAAGYPLGDPEFTLTSGIISKAETRANTSWASLDVAVEHDARINPGNSGGPLLNAVGQVVAVNYAVNAQTDQNFAIPISRAQRVIDELATGVDVDSIGINGQAVVSDDGSLAGIWVASVKSGSPADRAGLRPGDLVTRLEGITLARAGTVEEYCDVIRSQGQDDVLAIEVLRLEQQELLAGQINGRELEATYSFANALAGQVAGLPGDAAPYDRYDTVVDDTQSLRIAIPGEWTERLTGPQQLDTGLFPSILASSDLQGFADDASAPGLWFLGDRGMAGALDRLDSALDSAQPQLASACSAYVGRESYEDPKYVGRYVIYQDCGGSNNVFVIMVAASRSTEEGVFMMVAVNLLSQRDLDAFQRILNTFDFVGN
;
A
#
# COMPACT_ATOMS: atom_id res chain seq x y z
N MET A 1 -56.39 6.20 -0.06
CA MET A 1 -57.13 6.47 1.19
C MET A 1 -56.11 6.70 2.30
N PRO A 2 -56.16 7.84 2.97
CA PRO A 2 -55.17 8.23 4.00
C PRO A 2 -55.74 8.05 5.40
N LYS A 3 -54.87 7.89 6.40
CA LYS A 3 -55.14 8.21 7.81
C LYS A 3 -53.82 8.65 8.45
N ARG A 4 -53.57 9.93 8.69
CA ARG A 4 -53.82 10.80 9.87
C ARG A 4 -53.10 10.29 11.12
N SER A 5 -51.99 10.93 11.51
CA SER A 5 -51.86 12.13 12.36
C SER A 5 -52.36 11.94 13.81
N LYS A 6 -51.43 12.07 14.76
CA LYS A 6 -51.74 12.73 16.07
C LYS A 6 -50.45 13.38 16.64
N ALA A 7 -50.57 14.65 16.86
CA ALA A 7 -49.64 15.51 17.58
C ALA A 7 -50.20 15.84 18.95
N LEU A 8 -49.29 16.25 19.86
CA LEU A 8 -49.44 17.25 20.94
C LEU A 8 -49.76 16.77 22.38
N PRO A 9 -49.53 17.59 23.41
CA PRO A 9 -49.06 18.98 23.50
C PRO A 9 -47.95 19.24 24.51
N GLY A 10 -47.42 20.48 24.45
CA GLY A 10 -46.44 21.06 25.35
C GLY A 10 -46.99 21.57 26.70
N ILE A 11 -46.07 21.79 27.62
CA ILE A 11 -46.32 22.55 28.85
C ILE A 11 -45.22 23.61 28.99
N VAL A 12 -45.67 24.88 28.98
CA VAL A 12 -44.94 26.08 29.37
C VAL A 12 -45.09 26.22 30.88
N LEU A 13 -44.00 26.46 31.61
CA LEU A 13 -44.06 26.94 32.99
C LEU A 13 -43.13 28.15 33.14
N THR A 14 -43.73 29.29 33.20
CA THR A 14 -43.18 30.61 33.61
C THR A 14 -43.11 30.68 35.14
N GLY A 15 -41.94 30.93 35.67
CA GLY A 15 -41.75 31.25 37.10
C GLY A 15 -41.01 32.58 37.26
N LEU A 16 -41.77 33.64 37.57
CA LEU A 16 -41.23 34.88 38.09
C LEU A 16 -40.76 34.70 39.53
N VAL A 17 -39.54 35.16 39.85
CA VAL A 17 -39.14 35.42 41.23
C VAL A 17 -38.57 36.83 41.36
N SER A 18 -39.16 37.54 42.24
CA SER A 18 -39.01 38.95 42.58
C SER A 18 -37.67 39.26 43.26
N ALA A 19 -37.07 40.35 42.89
CA ALA A 19 -35.90 40.92 43.54
C ALA A 19 -36.32 41.70 44.83
N SER A 20 -35.64 41.40 45.92
CA SER A 20 -35.64 42.23 47.11
C SER A 20 -34.28 42.91 47.28
N LEU A 21 -34.26 44.21 47.12
CA LEU A 21 -33.14 45.07 47.48
C LEU A 21 -32.95 45.10 49.01
N ALA A 22 -31.75 44.81 49.48
CA ALA A 22 -31.28 45.20 50.82
C ALA A 22 -29.96 45.99 50.64
N CYS A 23 -30.02 47.27 50.85
CA CYS A 23 -28.85 48.10 51.03
C CYS A 23 -28.22 47.86 52.39
N SER A 24 -26.96 47.46 52.42
CA SER A 24 -26.12 47.61 53.62
C SER A 24 -24.84 48.34 53.24
N LEU A 25 -24.65 49.48 53.87
CA LEU A 25 -23.45 50.29 53.84
C LEU A 25 -22.33 49.59 54.60
N ALA A 26 -21.29 49.18 53.84
CA ALA A 26 -20.01 48.77 54.43
C ALA A 26 -18.91 49.65 53.81
N GLY A 27 -18.08 50.20 54.67
CA GLY A 27 -17.01 51.15 54.32
C GLY A 27 -15.89 50.51 53.51
N PRO A 28 -14.97 51.29 52.95
CA PRO A 28 -13.96 50.81 52.04
C PRO A 28 -12.96 49.88 52.71
N ALA A 29 -13.02 48.56 52.36
CA ALA A 29 -11.98 47.61 52.70
C ALA A 29 -10.78 47.87 51.79
N ALA A 30 -9.60 47.95 52.38
CA ALA A 30 -8.34 48.11 51.67
C ALA A 30 -8.17 46.92 50.69
N THR A 31 -8.04 47.24 49.42
CA THR A 31 -7.71 46.29 48.36
C THR A 31 -6.32 45.70 48.62
N PRO A 32 -6.13 44.39 48.73
CA PRO A 32 -4.79 43.83 48.76
C PRO A 32 -4.13 44.09 47.39
N THR A 33 -3.02 44.83 47.41
CA THR A 33 -2.14 44.97 46.24
C THR A 33 -1.62 43.60 45.89
N MET A 34 -2.16 43.00 44.82
CA MET A 34 -1.55 41.81 44.24
C MET A 34 -0.16 42.19 43.76
N ALA A 35 0.84 41.46 44.27
CA ALA A 35 2.18 41.50 43.71
C ALA A 35 2.10 41.19 42.21
N PRO A 36 2.84 41.86 41.35
CA PRO A 36 2.84 41.56 39.94
C PRO A 36 3.28 40.11 39.82
N THR A 37 2.37 39.26 39.29
CA THR A 37 2.69 37.91 38.82
C THR A 37 3.76 38.13 37.77
N ALA A 38 4.96 37.62 38.01
CA ALA A 38 6.02 37.62 37.01
C ALA A 38 5.46 36.91 35.80
N THR A 39 5.19 37.64 34.73
CA THR A 39 4.92 37.05 33.42
C THR A 39 6.14 36.18 33.12
N PRO A 40 5.98 34.88 32.80
CA PRO A 40 7.12 34.09 32.36
C PRO A 40 7.72 34.86 31.17
N VAL A 41 8.98 35.24 31.29
CA VAL A 41 9.76 35.77 30.17
C VAL A 41 9.70 34.64 29.13
N PRO A 42 9.16 34.87 27.91
CA PRO A 42 9.28 33.90 26.87
C PRO A 42 10.77 33.62 26.76
N THR A 43 11.19 32.36 26.85
CA THR A 43 12.54 31.95 26.50
C THR A 43 12.67 32.42 25.06
N GLU A 44 13.48 33.45 24.80
CA GLU A 44 13.70 33.95 23.45
C GLU A 44 14.20 32.78 22.65
N ALA A 45 13.41 32.39 21.66
CA ALA A 45 13.87 31.42 20.67
C ALA A 45 15.18 31.97 20.11
N VAL A 46 16.25 31.23 20.25
CA VAL A 46 17.54 31.64 19.73
C VAL A 46 17.38 31.74 18.23
N ALA A 47 17.47 32.96 17.66
CA ALA A 47 17.38 33.17 16.23
C ALA A 47 18.55 32.42 15.56
N PHE A 48 18.25 31.31 14.92
CA PHE A 48 19.22 30.53 14.17
C PHE A 48 19.41 31.20 12.81
N THR A 49 20.66 31.36 12.39
CA THR A 49 20.97 31.48 10.97
C THR A 49 20.97 30.06 10.35
N PRO A 50 20.87 29.91 9.02
CA PRO A 50 21.00 28.60 8.41
C PRO A 50 22.29 27.86 8.80
N ALA A 51 23.38 28.58 9.02
CA ALA A 51 24.65 27.99 9.47
C ALA A 51 24.58 27.47 10.93
N ASP A 52 23.74 28.09 11.77
CA ASP A 52 23.54 27.64 13.17
C ASP A 52 22.63 26.41 13.26
N ALA A 53 21.89 26.09 12.20
CA ALA A 53 20.95 24.96 12.16
C ALA A 53 21.62 23.60 12.46
N ARG A 54 22.95 23.47 12.26
CA ARG A 54 23.73 22.31 12.68
C ARG A 54 23.46 21.93 14.14
N ARG A 55 23.23 22.91 15.00
CA ARG A 55 23.03 22.70 16.44
C ARG A 55 21.70 22.00 16.79
N ALA A 56 20.78 21.95 15.84
CA ALA A 56 19.48 21.30 16.01
C ALA A 56 19.11 20.34 14.86
N THR A 57 19.99 20.18 13.86
CA THR A 57 19.87 19.15 12.83
C THR A 57 20.61 17.90 13.28
N VAL A 58 20.00 16.74 13.13
CA VAL A 58 20.53 15.47 13.63
C VAL A 58 20.79 14.49 12.49
N GLN A 59 21.81 13.65 12.65
CA GLN A 59 21.96 12.43 11.90
C GLN A 59 21.18 11.32 12.59
N ILE A 60 20.44 10.53 11.84
CA ILE A 60 19.68 9.38 12.35
C ILE A 60 20.26 8.12 11.76
N LEU A 61 20.59 7.17 12.63
CA LEU A 61 21.03 5.84 12.27
C LEU A 61 19.97 4.84 12.71
N SER A 62 19.41 4.13 11.72
CA SER A 62 18.36 3.13 11.91
C SER A 62 18.95 1.75 11.71
N GLU A 63 19.12 1.01 12.81
CA GLU A 63 19.66 -0.34 12.81
C GLU A 63 18.53 -1.35 12.86
N GLY A 64 18.51 -2.31 11.93
CA GLY A 64 17.46 -3.30 11.87
C GLY A 64 17.64 -4.32 10.76
N THR A 65 16.59 -5.08 10.52
CA THR A 65 16.48 -5.96 9.38
C THR A 65 15.57 -5.29 8.37
N PHE A 66 16.14 -4.97 7.22
CA PHE A 66 15.41 -4.41 6.09
C PHE A 66 15.55 -5.33 4.90
N VAL A 67 14.54 -5.37 4.06
CA VAL A 67 14.61 -6.10 2.80
C VAL A 67 14.53 -5.08 1.67
N ASP A 68 15.66 -4.91 0.98
CA ASP A 68 15.76 -4.00 -0.16
C ASP A 68 15.20 -4.67 -1.43
N PRO A 69 14.39 -3.99 -2.24
CA PRO A 69 13.78 -4.59 -3.43
C PRO A 69 14.79 -4.99 -4.52
N GLN A 70 16.01 -4.43 -4.52
CA GLN A 70 17.05 -4.72 -5.51
C GLN A 70 18.11 -5.68 -5.00
N VAL A 71 18.43 -5.63 -3.70
CA VAL A 71 19.53 -6.38 -3.08
C VAL A 71 19.02 -7.58 -2.27
N GLY A 72 17.74 -7.57 -1.87
CA GLY A 72 17.13 -8.60 -1.04
C GLY A 72 17.32 -8.37 0.45
N PHE A 73 17.42 -9.48 1.21
CA PHE A 73 17.50 -9.46 2.67
C PHE A 73 18.83 -8.88 3.15
N VAL A 74 18.78 -7.80 3.87
CA VAL A 74 19.94 -7.10 4.43
C VAL A 74 19.79 -7.02 5.96
N SER A 75 20.46 -7.91 6.67
CA SER A 75 20.44 -7.94 8.15
C SER A 75 21.54 -7.05 8.73
N ASN A 76 21.27 -6.42 9.87
CA ASN A 76 22.17 -5.53 10.57
C ASN A 76 22.65 -4.35 9.71
N VAL A 77 21.76 -3.81 8.90
CA VAL A 77 22.04 -2.61 8.12
C VAL A 77 21.75 -1.39 8.96
N VAL A 78 22.64 -0.43 8.83
CA VAL A 78 22.42 0.92 9.35
C VAL A 78 21.94 1.78 8.20
N GLY A 79 20.64 2.04 8.16
CA GLY A 79 20.06 3.10 7.35
C GLY A 79 20.51 4.45 7.94
N ALA A 80 20.85 5.41 7.08
CA ALA A 80 21.21 6.76 7.52
C ALA A 80 20.25 7.78 6.93
N GLY A 81 19.80 8.71 7.76
CA GLY A 81 18.95 9.84 7.37
C GLY A 81 19.23 11.06 8.24
N SER A 82 18.46 12.08 8.04
CA SER A 82 18.52 13.33 8.80
C SER A 82 17.21 13.58 9.54
N GLY A 83 17.27 14.47 10.50
CA GLY A 83 16.12 14.99 11.22
C GLY A 83 16.45 16.34 11.83
N PHE A 84 15.48 16.91 12.53
CA PHE A 84 15.71 18.15 13.28
C PHE A 84 14.86 18.20 14.54
N LEU A 85 15.42 18.78 15.57
CA LEU A 85 14.74 19.02 16.85
C LEU A 85 13.70 20.13 16.70
N ILE A 86 12.51 19.90 17.24
CA ILE A 86 11.38 20.85 17.27
C ILE A 86 11.01 21.28 18.69
N SER A 87 11.64 20.68 19.70
CA SER A 87 11.37 21.00 21.10
C SER A 87 12.63 20.80 21.97
N PRO A 88 12.74 21.53 23.11
CA PRO A 88 13.88 21.44 23.99
C PRO A 88 13.96 20.10 24.75
N ASP A 89 12.90 19.34 24.81
CA ASP A 89 12.81 18.03 25.46
C ASP A 89 13.15 16.86 24.51
N GLY A 90 13.51 17.17 23.23
CA GLY A 90 14.09 16.22 22.31
C GLY A 90 13.11 15.55 21.35
N LEU A 91 12.03 16.22 20.97
CA LEU A 91 11.22 15.79 19.83
C LEU A 91 11.95 16.10 18.52
N VAL A 92 12.05 15.10 17.66
CA VAL A 92 12.70 15.19 16.34
C VAL A 92 11.73 14.81 15.26
N VAL A 93 11.64 15.64 14.23
CA VAL A 93 10.92 15.35 12.96
C VAL A 93 11.89 14.73 11.98
N THR A 94 11.44 13.71 11.27
CA THR A 94 12.16 13.03 10.20
C THR A 94 11.17 12.39 9.21
N ASN A 95 11.67 11.61 8.23
CA ASN A 95 10.82 10.82 7.34
C ASN A 95 10.47 9.44 7.93
N ASN A 96 9.31 8.91 7.51
CA ASN A 96 8.86 7.56 7.85
C ASN A 96 9.86 6.51 7.37
N HIS A 97 10.29 6.58 6.10
CA HIS A 97 11.21 5.61 5.52
C HIS A 97 12.59 5.57 6.20
N VAL A 98 12.95 6.60 6.98
CA VAL A 98 14.20 6.63 7.74
C VAL A 98 14.11 5.79 9.01
N VAL A 99 12.95 5.73 9.68
CA VAL A 99 12.87 5.23 11.08
C VAL A 99 11.91 4.05 11.29
N THR A 100 10.91 3.86 10.43
CA THR A 100 9.88 2.85 10.67
C THR A 100 10.43 1.43 10.52
N GLY A 101 10.15 0.59 11.54
CA GLY A 101 10.61 -0.80 11.59
C GLY A 101 12.06 -0.98 12.04
N ALA A 102 12.77 0.09 12.41
CA ALA A 102 14.08 -0.03 13.01
C ALA A 102 14.01 -0.73 14.38
N ALA A 103 14.88 -1.69 14.61
CA ALA A 103 15.03 -2.35 15.91
C ALA A 103 15.70 -1.43 16.93
N ARG A 104 16.59 -0.54 16.44
CA ARG A 104 17.30 0.46 17.24
C ARG A 104 17.42 1.76 16.45
N LEU A 105 17.11 2.86 17.12
CA LEU A 105 17.34 4.21 16.61
C LEU A 105 18.44 4.89 17.44
N GLU A 106 19.42 5.40 16.77
CA GLU A 106 20.49 6.22 17.35
C GLU A 106 20.52 7.57 16.62
N VAL A 107 20.51 8.64 17.40
CA VAL A 107 20.48 10.03 16.90
C VAL A 107 21.75 10.74 17.33
N TRP A 108 22.46 11.31 16.38
CA TRP A 108 23.69 12.04 16.61
C TRP A 108 23.45 13.54 16.45
N LEU A 109 23.72 14.28 17.51
CA LEU A 109 23.64 15.73 17.55
C LEU A 109 25.01 16.28 17.96
N ASP A 110 25.65 17.02 17.08
CA ASP A 110 26.96 17.69 17.33
C ASP A 110 28.04 16.74 17.90
N GLY A 111 28.04 15.49 17.41
CA GLY A 111 28.99 14.44 17.82
C GLY A 111 28.60 13.70 19.10
N VAL A 112 27.43 13.95 19.66
CA VAL A 112 26.88 13.22 20.82
C VAL A 112 25.79 12.28 20.37
N GLY A 113 25.91 10.99 20.70
CA GLY A 113 24.92 9.95 20.38
C GLY A 113 23.84 9.83 21.46
N TYR A 114 22.57 9.76 21.05
CA TYR A 114 21.39 9.57 21.89
C TYR A 114 20.60 8.36 21.41
N GLY A 115 20.09 7.55 22.32
CA GLY A 115 19.05 6.57 21.99
C GLY A 115 17.73 7.28 21.70
N ALA A 116 16.97 6.76 20.75
CA ALA A 116 15.67 7.33 20.38
C ALA A 116 14.59 6.25 20.30
N ARG A 117 13.34 6.68 20.37
CA ARG A 117 12.15 5.84 20.12
C ARG A 117 11.19 6.52 19.17
N LEU A 118 10.59 5.76 18.28
CA LEU A 118 9.52 6.24 17.42
C LEU A 118 8.28 6.54 18.27
N LEU A 119 7.71 7.72 18.10
CA LEU A 119 6.42 8.10 18.66
C LEU A 119 5.29 7.76 17.70
N GLY A 120 5.27 8.40 16.54
CA GLY A 120 4.29 8.21 15.50
C GLY A 120 4.90 8.35 14.12
N ALA A 121 4.26 7.73 13.13
CA ALA A 121 4.66 7.74 11.73
C ALA A 121 3.46 7.88 10.79
N SER A 122 3.72 8.44 9.62
CA SER A 122 2.76 8.52 8.52
C SER A 122 3.41 8.06 7.23
N GLU A 123 2.90 6.98 6.66
CA GLU A 123 3.39 6.43 5.40
C GLU A 123 3.04 7.35 4.23
N CYS A 124 1.82 7.86 4.22
CA CYS A 124 1.33 8.66 3.11
C CYS A 124 1.94 10.06 3.05
N TRP A 125 2.36 10.59 4.20
CA TRP A 125 3.10 11.85 4.28
C TRP A 125 4.61 11.64 4.27
N ASP A 126 5.06 10.41 4.42
CA ASP A 126 6.46 10.07 4.68
C ASP A 126 7.07 10.90 5.82
N LEU A 127 6.33 11.06 6.91
CA LEU A 127 6.74 11.79 8.10
C LEU A 127 6.78 10.89 9.33
N ALA A 128 7.69 11.17 10.23
CA ALA A 128 7.75 10.55 11.54
C ALA A 128 8.21 11.54 12.61
N VAL A 129 7.78 11.30 13.85
CA VAL A 129 8.30 11.98 15.03
C VAL A 129 8.91 10.94 15.96
N ILE A 130 10.16 11.18 16.35
CA ILE A 130 10.88 10.38 17.32
C ILE A 130 11.24 11.20 18.55
N GLN A 131 11.39 10.53 19.69
CA GLN A 131 11.82 11.14 20.95
C GLN A 131 13.22 10.65 21.30
N ILE A 132 14.17 11.55 21.43
CA ILE A 132 15.51 11.22 21.95
C ILE A 132 15.53 11.26 23.49
N ASP A 133 16.38 10.42 24.08
CA ASP A 133 16.61 10.43 25.54
C ASP A 133 17.67 11.47 25.90
N ALA A 134 17.20 12.72 26.07
CA ALA A 134 18.06 13.85 26.41
C ALA A 134 18.52 13.88 27.88
N LYS A 135 18.12 12.91 28.72
CA LYS A 135 18.50 12.83 30.15
C LYS A 135 18.31 14.14 30.92
N ASN A 136 17.20 14.83 30.71
CA ASN A 136 16.84 16.12 31.28
C ASN A 136 17.75 17.31 30.85
N GLN A 137 18.45 17.19 29.73
CA GLN A 137 19.13 18.32 29.12
C GLN A 137 18.16 19.09 28.23
N GLU A 138 18.19 20.40 28.29
CA GLU A 138 17.52 21.24 27.31
C GLU A 138 18.36 21.26 26.03
N LEU A 139 17.71 20.89 24.92
CA LEU A 139 18.33 20.81 23.61
C LEU A 139 17.97 22.02 22.77
N PRO A 140 18.86 22.49 21.88
CA PRO A 140 18.50 23.47 20.88
C PRO A 140 17.47 22.87 19.90
N PHE A 141 16.55 23.69 19.44
CA PHE A 141 15.50 23.27 18.49
C PHE A 141 15.27 24.35 17.43
N LEU A 142 14.68 23.98 16.30
CA LEU A 142 14.32 24.87 15.21
C LEU A 142 12.86 25.26 15.32
N GLU A 143 12.55 26.52 15.02
CA GLU A 143 11.20 26.99 14.87
C GLU A 143 10.60 26.53 13.55
N LEU A 144 9.31 26.14 13.56
CA LEU A 144 8.57 25.81 12.37
C LEU A 144 7.92 27.07 11.79
N TYR A 145 7.97 27.22 10.48
CA TYR A 145 7.35 28.32 9.75
C TYR A 145 6.25 27.79 8.84
N ASP A 146 5.02 28.13 9.12
CA ASP A 146 3.82 27.70 8.41
C ASP A 146 3.31 28.72 7.37
N GLY A 147 4.06 29.81 7.18
CA GLY A 147 3.71 30.87 6.23
C GLY A 147 3.92 30.49 4.76
N PRO A 148 3.55 31.41 3.84
CA PRO A 148 3.66 31.15 2.40
C PRO A 148 5.10 31.03 1.92
N LEU A 149 5.32 30.13 0.95
CA LEU A 149 6.60 29.86 0.30
C LEU A 149 6.51 30.16 -1.20
N PRO A 150 6.53 31.43 -1.63
CA PRO A 150 6.48 31.74 -3.05
C PRO A 150 7.74 31.27 -3.80
N ALA A 151 7.60 30.95 -5.09
CA ALA A 151 8.75 30.67 -5.95
C ALA A 151 9.77 31.82 -5.92
N GLY A 152 11.05 31.49 -5.91
CA GLY A 152 12.15 32.43 -5.76
C GLY A 152 12.53 32.73 -4.29
N THR A 153 11.83 32.18 -3.29
CA THR A 153 12.24 32.24 -1.89
C THR A 153 13.57 31.51 -1.70
N GLU A 154 14.57 32.18 -1.13
CA GLU A 154 15.85 31.56 -0.79
C GLU A 154 15.67 30.53 0.33
N VAL A 155 16.27 29.36 0.14
CA VAL A 155 16.19 28.24 1.10
C VAL A 155 17.55 27.53 1.23
N TRP A 156 17.72 26.87 2.36
CA TRP A 156 18.90 26.05 2.68
C TRP A 156 18.47 24.65 3.12
N ALA A 157 18.95 23.63 2.44
CA ALA A 157 18.77 22.25 2.86
C ALA A 157 19.92 21.84 3.76
N ALA A 158 19.59 21.35 4.96
CA ALA A 158 20.54 20.92 5.98
C ALA A 158 20.38 19.42 6.26
N GLY A 159 21.49 18.72 6.50
CA GLY A 159 21.45 17.29 6.80
C GLY A 159 22.81 16.61 6.79
N TYR A 160 22.77 15.27 6.75
CA TYR A 160 23.92 14.37 6.79
C TYR A 160 23.86 13.38 5.61
N PRO A 161 24.21 13.84 4.38
CA PRO A 161 24.10 13.03 3.18
C PRO A 161 25.06 11.84 3.19
N LEU A 162 24.65 10.75 2.52
CA LEU A 162 25.47 9.56 2.26
C LEU A 162 25.96 8.83 3.52
N GLY A 163 25.34 9.08 4.68
CA GLY A 163 25.77 8.53 5.96
C GLY A 163 27.05 9.17 6.52
N ASP A 164 27.54 10.25 5.90
CA ASP A 164 28.69 11.01 6.39
C ASP A 164 28.31 11.71 7.72
N PRO A 165 29.13 11.62 8.78
CA PRO A 165 28.87 12.35 10.01
C PRO A 165 29.11 13.86 9.88
N GLU A 166 29.61 14.35 8.75
CA GLU A 166 29.81 15.77 8.51
C GLU A 166 28.48 16.46 8.11
N PHE A 167 28.12 17.49 8.87
CA PHE A 167 26.97 18.34 8.56
C PHE A 167 27.13 19.04 7.22
N THR A 168 26.13 18.94 6.38
CA THR A 168 26.09 19.59 5.07
C THR A 168 24.97 20.61 5.00
N LEU A 169 25.28 21.79 4.44
CA LEU A 169 24.33 22.85 4.17
C LEU A 169 24.46 23.28 2.72
N THR A 170 23.37 23.18 1.97
CA THR A 170 23.28 23.62 0.56
C THR A 170 22.24 24.70 0.41
N SER A 171 22.45 25.65 -0.48
CA SER A 171 21.51 26.75 -0.73
C SER A 171 20.87 26.68 -2.12
N GLY A 172 19.67 27.19 -2.23
CA GLY A 172 18.89 27.29 -3.45
C GLY A 172 17.67 28.17 -3.29
N ILE A 173 16.70 27.97 -4.14
CA ILE A 173 15.40 28.67 -4.10
C ILE A 173 14.24 27.68 -4.20
N ILE A 174 13.07 28.09 -3.75
CA ILE A 174 11.82 27.42 -4.10
C ILE A 174 11.58 27.60 -5.60
N SER A 175 11.62 26.51 -6.35
CA SER A 175 11.38 26.50 -7.81
C SER A 175 9.89 26.50 -8.11
N LYS A 176 9.09 25.72 -7.33
CA LYS A 176 7.62 25.72 -7.37
C LYS A 176 7.05 25.73 -5.94
N ALA A 177 6.16 26.67 -5.70
CA ALA A 177 5.51 26.86 -4.40
C ALA A 177 4.53 25.72 -4.05
N GLU A 178 3.86 25.17 -5.06
CA GLU A 178 2.91 24.08 -4.96
C GLU A 178 3.04 23.15 -6.15
N THR A 179 3.24 21.88 -5.87
CA THR A 179 3.23 20.80 -6.87
C THR A 179 2.63 19.55 -6.23
N ARG A 180 1.86 18.76 -7.00
CA ARG A 180 1.50 17.41 -6.55
C ARG A 180 2.74 16.54 -6.65
N ALA A 181 3.02 15.78 -5.62
CA ALA A 181 4.18 14.90 -5.58
C ALA A 181 3.76 13.50 -5.11
N ASN A 182 3.43 12.66 -6.09
CA ASN A 182 3.25 11.23 -5.90
C ASN A 182 4.57 10.55 -6.26
N THR A 183 5.21 9.97 -5.26
CA THR A 183 6.50 9.31 -5.38
C THR A 183 6.39 7.85 -4.95
N SER A 184 7.50 7.13 -4.97
CA SER A 184 7.53 5.78 -4.41
C SER A 184 7.41 5.74 -2.88
N TRP A 185 7.51 6.90 -2.19
CA TRP A 185 7.53 7.00 -0.73
C TRP A 185 6.37 7.80 -0.13
N ALA A 186 5.82 8.74 -0.85
CA ALA A 186 4.78 9.64 -0.37
C ALA A 186 3.75 9.96 -1.45
N SER A 187 2.52 10.26 -1.03
CA SER A 187 1.46 10.79 -1.86
C SER A 187 0.98 12.12 -1.28
N LEU A 188 1.44 13.22 -1.88
CA LEU A 188 1.21 14.57 -1.40
C LEU A 188 0.42 15.38 -2.42
N ASP A 189 -0.71 15.95 -2.00
CA ASP A 189 -1.45 16.92 -2.82
C ASP A 189 -0.67 18.21 -3.03
N VAL A 190 0.14 18.59 -2.03
CA VAL A 190 0.99 19.78 -2.08
C VAL A 190 2.35 19.47 -1.49
N ALA A 191 3.36 19.54 -2.33
CA ALA A 191 4.78 19.60 -1.99
C ALA A 191 5.39 20.89 -2.54
N VAL A 192 6.57 21.26 -2.09
CA VAL A 192 7.40 22.30 -2.71
C VAL A 192 8.53 21.66 -3.50
N GLU A 193 8.87 22.26 -4.62
CA GLU A 193 10.06 21.91 -5.41
C GLU A 193 11.13 22.98 -5.21
N HIS A 194 12.38 22.58 -4.98
CA HIS A 194 13.51 23.47 -4.76
C HIS A 194 14.77 22.95 -5.49
N ASP A 195 15.73 23.84 -5.72
CA ASP A 195 16.99 23.53 -6.39
C ASP A 195 18.22 23.51 -5.41
N ALA A 196 17.98 23.68 -4.10
CA ALA A 196 19.01 23.39 -3.09
C ALA A 196 19.34 21.89 -3.18
N ARG A 197 20.61 21.58 -3.47
CA ARG A 197 21.01 20.19 -3.76
C ARG A 197 20.90 19.30 -2.53
N ILE A 198 20.18 18.18 -2.67
CA ILE A 198 20.10 17.12 -1.67
C ILE A 198 20.58 15.79 -2.26
N ASN A 199 21.01 14.87 -1.39
CA ASN A 199 21.42 13.51 -1.75
C ASN A 199 20.77 12.53 -0.76
N PRO A 200 20.78 11.22 -1.03
CA PRO A 200 20.39 10.20 -0.05
C PRO A 200 21.05 10.46 1.30
N GLY A 201 20.27 10.43 2.37
CA GLY A 201 20.69 10.82 3.72
C GLY A 201 20.26 12.23 4.14
N ASN A 202 19.92 13.13 3.22
CA ASN A 202 19.25 14.40 3.57
C ASN A 202 17.74 14.22 3.87
N SER A 203 17.17 13.05 3.57
CA SER A 203 15.78 12.72 3.89
C SER A 203 15.48 12.95 5.37
N GLY A 204 14.37 13.64 5.67
CA GLY A 204 13.96 14.04 7.00
C GLY A 204 14.64 15.30 7.52
N GLY A 205 15.70 15.78 6.86
CA GLY A 205 16.38 17.02 7.22
C GLY A 205 15.55 18.27 6.91
N PRO A 206 15.83 19.40 7.60
CA PRO A 206 15.06 20.63 7.43
C PRO A 206 15.45 21.36 6.14
N LEU A 207 14.45 21.95 5.48
CA LEU A 207 14.61 23.04 4.52
C LEU A 207 14.33 24.34 5.26
N LEU A 208 15.29 25.27 5.27
CA LEU A 208 15.31 26.46 6.11
C LEU A 208 15.10 27.73 5.28
N ASN A 209 14.49 28.76 5.88
CA ASN A 209 14.48 30.12 5.35
C ASN A 209 15.74 30.91 5.80
N ALA A 210 15.88 32.15 5.34
CA ALA A 210 17.03 33.01 5.63
C ALA A 210 17.23 33.35 7.13
N VAL A 211 16.19 33.18 7.94
CA VAL A 211 16.27 33.40 9.41
C VAL A 211 16.37 32.09 10.20
N GLY A 212 16.59 30.96 9.51
CA GLY A 212 16.86 29.65 10.12
C GLY A 212 15.62 28.90 10.60
N GLN A 213 14.41 29.33 10.22
CA GLN A 213 13.18 28.58 10.52
C GLN A 213 12.96 27.48 9.48
N VAL A 214 12.39 26.36 9.91
CA VAL A 214 12.07 25.24 9.03
C VAL A 214 10.81 25.55 8.24
N VAL A 215 10.93 25.60 6.92
CA VAL A 215 9.81 25.86 5.99
C VAL A 215 9.26 24.58 5.39
N ALA A 216 10.08 23.51 5.31
CA ALA A 216 9.69 22.20 4.78
C ALA A 216 10.61 21.10 5.30
N VAL A 217 10.21 19.84 5.10
CA VAL A 217 10.99 18.62 5.38
C VAL A 217 11.43 18.00 4.07
N ASN A 218 12.73 17.84 3.82
CA ASN A 218 13.24 17.18 2.61
C ASN A 218 12.89 15.69 2.61
N TYR A 219 12.42 15.14 1.47
CA TYR A 219 12.05 13.72 1.44
C TYR A 219 12.43 12.96 0.17
N ALA A 220 12.48 13.60 -1.01
CA ALA A 220 12.70 12.90 -2.26
C ALA A 220 13.49 13.73 -3.27
N VAL A 221 14.22 13.01 -4.14
CA VAL A 221 14.93 13.53 -5.31
C VAL A 221 14.46 12.77 -6.53
N ASN A 222 14.14 13.47 -7.60
CA ASN A 222 14.03 12.87 -8.92
C ASN A 222 15.36 13.03 -9.66
N ALA A 223 16.16 11.97 -9.64
CA ALA A 223 17.49 11.97 -10.25
C ALA A 223 17.49 12.15 -11.79
N GLN A 224 16.35 11.90 -12.45
CA GLN A 224 16.24 12.05 -13.90
C GLN A 224 16.00 13.51 -14.31
N THR A 225 15.34 14.28 -13.45
CA THR A 225 14.96 15.68 -13.72
C THR A 225 15.70 16.69 -12.84
N ASP A 226 16.56 16.23 -11.93
CA ASP A 226 17.28 17.03 -10.92
C ASP A 226 16.34 17.90 -10.06
N GLN A 227 15.13 17.35 -9.77
CA GLN A 227 14.11 18.00 -8.96
C GLN A 227 14.19 17.48 -7.53
N ASN A 228 14.22 18.40 -6.57
CA ASN A 228 14.19 18.06 -5.15
C ASN A 228 12.84 18.47 -4.56
N PHE A 229 12.25 17.59 -3.74
CA PHE A 229 10.94 17.78 -3.15
C PHE A 229 11.03 17.86 -1.63
N ALA A 230 10.23 18.75 -1.06
CA ALA A 230 10.08 18.88 0.38
C ALA A 230 8.61 19.05 0.77
N ILE A 231 8.28 18.59 1.96
CA ILE A 231 6.94 18.64 2.55
C ILE A 231 6.80 19.96 3.30
N PRO A 232 5.98 20.93 2.83
CA PRO A 232 5.89 22.22 3.46
C PRO A 232 5.25 22.14 4.85
N ILE A 233 5.82 22.86 5.83
CA ILE A 233 5.33 22.87 7.21
C ILE A 233 3.87 23.33 7.28
N SER A 234 3.47 24.29 6.44
CA SER A 234 2.08 24.76 6.36
C SER A 234 1.05 23.65 6.05
N ARG A 235 1.49 22.50 5.53
CA ARG A 235 0.65 21.31 5.31
C ARG A 235 0.93 20.21 6.33
N ALA A 236 2.17 20.09 6.78
CA ALA A 236 2.65 19.02 7.67
C ALA A 236 2.36 19.28 9.16
N GLN A 237 2.17 20.54 9.58
CA GLN A 237 2.10 20.91 11.01
C GLN A 237 1.12 20.05 11.80
N ARG A 238 -0.12 19.90 11.31
CA ARG A 238 -1.13 19.09 12.00
C ARG A 238 -0.71 17.63 12.13
N VAL A 239 -0.12 17.08 11.08
CA VAL A 239 0.36 15.69 11.08
C VAL A 239 1.49 15.53 12.09
N ILE A 240 2.46 16.46 12.09
CA ILE A 240 3.58 16.48 13.06
C ILE A 240 3.06 16.53 14.49
N ASP A 241 2.07 17.41 14.76
CA ASP A 241 1.48 17.54 16.08
C ASP A 241 0.80 16.24 16.55
N GLU A 242 0.05 15.56 15.68
CA GLU A 242 -0.58 14.26 15.97
C GLU A 242 0.48 13.16 16.21
N LEU A 243 1.50 13.06 15.34
CA LEU A 243 2.60 12.10 15.49
C LEU A 243 3.38 12.31 16.80
N ALA A 244 3.56 13.56 17.23
CA ALA A 244 4.23 13.89 18.49
C ALA A 244 3.44 13.38 19.72
N THR A 245 2.13 13.17 19.63
CA THR A 245 1.33 12.57 20.70
C THR A 245 1.45 11.04 20.76
N GLY A 246 2.08 10.41 19.78
CA GLY A 246 2.22 8.96 19.67
C GLY A 246 1.13 8.30 18.84
N VAL A 247 0.37 9.08 18.05
CA VAL A 247 -0.67 8.59 17.16
C VAL A 247 -0.12 8.52 15.73
N ASP A 248 -0.22 7.37 15.08
CA ASP A 248 0.10 7.22 13.66
C ASP A 248 -1.01 7.86 12.80
N VAL A 249 -0.66 8.40 11.63
CA VAL A 249 -1.58 9.10 10.73
C VAL A 249 -1.43 8.54 9.32
N ASP A 250 -2.54 8.13 8.69
CA ASP A 250 -2.54 7.52 7.35
C ASP A 250 -1.49 6.39 7.24
N SER A 251 -1.52 5.43 8.18
CA SER A 251 -0.48 4.41 8.36
C SER A 251 -1.06 3.08 8.84
N ILE A 252 -0.57 1.98 8.31
CA ILE A 252 -0.79 0.62 8.83
C ILE A 252 0.43 0.08 9.56
N GLY A 253 1.53 0.81 9.57
CA GLY A 253 2.78 0.49 10.29
C GLY A 253 3.81 -0.23 9.44
N ILE A 254 3.98 0.14 8.18
CA ILE A 254 5.02 -0.39 7.29
C ILE A 254 6.04 0.70 6.90
N ASN A 255 7.24 0.27 6.58
CA ASN A 255 8.16 1.03 5.75
C ASN A 255 7.94 0.52 4.32
N GLY A 256 7.06 1.21 3.59
CA GLY A 256 6.57 0.79 2.29
C GLY A 256 7.14 1.63 1.15
N GLN A 257 7.56 0.98 0.07
CA GLN A 257 8.01 1.62 -1.16
C GLN A 257 7.22 1.08 -2.36
N ALA A 258 6.67 1.96 -3.18
CA ALA A 258 6.09 1.55 -4.45
C ALA A 258 7.18 1.04 -5.40
N VAL A 259 6.97 -0.15 -5.93
CA VAL A 259 7.87 -0.79 -6.90
C VAL A 259 7.09 -1.30 -8.10
N VAL A 260 7.75 -1.29 -9.25
CA VAL A 260 7.24 -1.88 -10.50
C VAL A 260 8.39 -2.62 -11.15
N SER A 261 8.16 -3.86 -11.58
CA SER A 261 9.15 -4.62 -12.35
C SER A 261 9.41 -3.98 -13.72
N ASP A 262 10.59 -4.21 -14.30
CA ASP A 262 11.00 -3.61 -15.58
C ASP A 262 10.03 -3.92 -16.73
N ASP A 263 9.38 -5.07 -16.69
CA ASP A 263 8.38 -5.51 -17.68
C ASP A 263 6.94 -5.03 -17.35
N GLY A 264 6.76 -4.33 -16.21
CA GLY A 264 5.45 -3.88 -15.73
C GLY A 264 4.52 -5.01 -15.27
N SER A 265 5.00 -6.24 -15.19
CA SER A 265 4.20 -7.41 -14.85
C SER A 265 3.88 -7.51 -13.36
N LEU A 266 4.71 -6.93 -12.52
CA LEU A 266 4.58 -6.92 -11.08
C LEU A 266 4.65 -5.49 -10.56
N ALA A 267 3.64 -5.08 -9.80
CA ALA A 267 3.58 -3.79 -9.14
C ALA A 267 2.97 -3.94 -7.74
N GLY A 268 3.40 -3.11 -6.81
CA GLY A 268 2.86 -3.13 -5.45
C GLY A 268 3.68 -2.28 -4.49
N ILE A 269 3.28 -2.33 -3.23
CA ILE A 269 4.04 -1.70 -2.14
C ILE A 269 4.95 -2.76 -1.53
N TRP A 270 6.24 -2.58 -1.76
CA TRP A 270 7.29 -3.38 -1.16
C TRP A 270 7.43 -3.04 0.33
N VAL A 271 7.36 -4.04 1.18
CA VAL A 271 7.49 -3.88 2.63
C VAL A 271 8.96 -4.07 3.02
N ALA A 272 9.68 -2.98 3.20
CA ALA A 272 11.08 -3.03 3.64
C ALA A 272 11.19 -3.45 5.11
N SER A 273 10.27 -3.00 5.96
CA SER A 273 10.16 -3.37 7.37
C SER A 273 8.75 -3.13 7.90
N VAL A 274 8.45 -3.70 9.07
CA VAL A 274 7.14 -3.59 9.75
C VAL A 274 7.34 -3.12 11.19
N LYS A 275 6.55 -2.15 11.62
CA LYS A 275 6.52 -1.66 13.00
C LYS A 275 5.85 -2.70 13.89
N SER A 276 6.57 -3.17 14.92
CA SER A 276 6.05 -4.18 15.84
C SER A 276 4.79 -3.71 16.56
N GLY A 277 3.77 -4.56 16.63
CA GLY A 277 2.46 -4.29 17.20
C GLY A 277 1.55 -3.39 16.36
N SER A 278 1.95 -3.03 15.14
CA SER A 278 1.11 -2.28 14.19
C SER A 278 -0.04 -3.12 13.61
N PRO A 279 -1.01 -2.50 12.93
CA PRO A 279 -2.01 -3.24 12.16
C PRO A 279 -1.42 -4.22 11.15
N ALA A 280 -0.35 -3.83 10.45
CA ALA A 280 0.36 -4.67 9.49
C ALA A 280 1.04 -5.89 10.16
N ASP A 281 1.68 -5.69 11.32
CA ASP A 281 2.31 -6.77 12.09
C ASP A 281 1.26 -7.78 12.58
N ARG A 282 0.12 -7.29 13.10
CA ARG A 282 -0.99 -8.15 13.53
C ARG A 282 -1.64 -8.92 12.38
N ALA A 283 -1.67 -8.34 11.19
CA ALA A 283 -2.14 -9.03 9.99
C ALA A 283 -1.16 -10.09 9.48
N GLY A 284 0.09 -10.11 9.96
CA GLY A 284 1.13 -11.06 9.56
C GLY A 284 1.95 -10.64 8.36
N LEU A 285 1.96 -9.34 8.02
CA LEU A 285 2.90 -8.77 7.05
C LEU A 285 4.34 -8.91 7.55
N ARG A 286 5.26 -9.14 6.62
CA ARG A 286 6.68 -9.34 6.90
C ARG A 286 7.55 -8.49 5.98
N PRO A 287 8.75 -8.13 6.38
CA PRO A 287 9.73 -7.57 5.47
C PRO A 287 9.98 -8.50 4.27
N GLY A 288 9.98 -7.94 3.07
CA GLY A 288 10.08 -8.69 1.81
C GLY A 288 8.74 -9.10 1.19
N ASP A 289 7.63 -8.81 1.84
CA ASP A 289 6.31 -8.94 1.23
C ASP A 289 6.06 -7.81 0.22
N LEU A 290 5.30 -8.12 -0.83
CA LEU A 290 4.78 -7.15 -1.78
C LEU A 290 3.27 -7.07 -1.63
N VAL A 291 2.76 -5.94 -1.15
CA VAL A 291 1.32 -5.69 -1.10
C VAL A 291 0.85 -5.32 -2.50
N THR A 292 0.11 -6.19 -3.13
CA THR A 292 -0.33 -6.04 -4.53
C THR A 292 -1.69 -5.38 -4.64
N ARG A 293 -2.57 -5.59 -3.64
CA ARG A 293 -3.91 -4.98 -3.60
C ARG A 293 -4.31 -4.58 -2.18
N LEU A 294 -5.07 -3.50 -2.11
CA LEU A 294 -5.77 -3.04 -0.92
C LEU A 294 -7.20 -2.69 -1.31
N GLU A 295 -8.21 -3.24 -0.61
CA GLU A 295 -9.64 -3.12 -0.96
C GLU A 295 -9.94 -3.46 -2.44
N GLY A 296 -9.25 -4.47 -2.98
CA GLY A 296 -9.38 -4.89 -4.38
C GLY A 296 -8.71 -3.96 -5.41
N ILE A 297 -8.18 -2.80 -4.98
CA ILE A 297 -7.46 -1.86 -5.85
C ILE A 297 -6.02 -2.33 -6.03
N THR A 298 -5.58 -2.48 -7.27
CA THR A 298 -4.19 -2.80 -7.60
C THR A 298 -3.30 -1.60 -7.34
N LEU A 299 -2.23 -1.82 -6.57
CA LEU A 299 -1.35 -0.76 -6.06
C LEU A 299 -0.16 -0.50 -6.98
N ALA A 300 0.38 0.70 -6.86
CA ALA A 300 1.66 1.13 -7.43
C ALA A 300 1.83 0.94 -8.95
N ARG A 301 0.77 0.92 -9.74
CA ARG A 301 0.84 0.74 -11.21
C ARG A 301 1.67 1.80 -11.92
N ALA A 302 1.72 3.00 -11.36
CA ALA A 302 2.53 4.11 -11.84
C ALA A 302 3.89 4.23 -11.11
N GLY A 303 4.27 3.27 -10.25
CA GLY A 303 5.46 3.34 -9.41
C GLY A 303 5.35 4.34 -8.26
N THR A 304 4.14 4.67 -7.84
CA THR A 304 3.87 5.59 -6.73
C THR A 304 2.98 4.95 -5.67
N VAL A 305 2.99 5.49 -4.46
CA VAL A 305 2.10 5.05 -3.37
C VAL A 305 0.71 5.68 -3.43
N GLU A 306 0.33 6.31 -4.56
CA GLU A 306 -0.91 7.07 -4.68
C GLU A 306 -2.13 6.22 -4.36
N GLU A 307 -2.32 5.10 -5.06
CA GLU A 307 -3.50 4.25 -4.86
C GLU A 307 -3.58 3.70 -3.42
N TYR A 308 -2.44 3.35 -2.83
CA TYR A 308 -2.35 2.89 -1.44
C TYR A 308 -2.84 3.97 -0.47
N CYS A 309 -2.34 5.18 -0.61
CA CYS A 309 -2.69 6.30 0.25
C CYS A 309 -4.15 6.77 0.05
N ASP A 310 -4.66 6.71 -1.17
CA ASP A 310 -6.05 7.05 -1.45
C ASP A 310 -7.01 6.08 -0.75
N VAL A 311 -6.69 4.79 -0.72
CA VAL A 311 -7.50 3.80 0.02
C VAL A 311 -7.45 4.08 1.51
N ILE A 312 -6.27 4.25 2.12
CA ILE A 312 -6.13 4.49 3.56
C ILE A 312 -6.85 5.76 3.99
N ARG A 313 -6.74 6.85 3.22
CA ARG A 313 -7.42 8.12 3.50
C ARG A 313 -8.93 8.04 3.31
N SER A 314 -9.40 7.23 2.38
CA SER A 314 -10.83 7.10 2.06
C SER A 314 -11.58 6.22 3.05
N GLN A 315 -10.96 5.14 3.49
CA GLN A 315 -11.56 4.17 4.39
C GLN A 315 -11.24 4.47 5.86
N GLY A 316 -10.00 4.88 6.13
CA GLY A 316 -9.47 5.06 7.48
C GLY A 316 -8.47 3.98 7.87
N GLN A 317 -7.41 4.38 8.54
CA GLN A 317 -6.34 3.45 8.97
C GLN A 317 -6.80 2.43 10.02
N ASP A 318 -7.86 2.72 10.76
CA ASP A 318 -8.40 1.88 11.83
C ASP A 318 -9.51 0.94 11.33
N ASP A 319 -9.95 1.10 10.07
CA ASP A 319 -10.97 0.26 9.47
C ASP A 319 -10.40 -1.11 9.05
N VAL A 320 -11.30 -2.05 8.85
CA VAL A 320 -10.92 -3.38 8.36
C VAL A 320 -10.72 -3.31 6.86
N LEU A 321 -9.47 -3.45 6.40
CA LEU A 321 -9.10 -3.32 4.99
C LEU A 321 -8.67 -4.67 4.42
N ALA A 322 -9.33 -5.12 3.36
CA ALA A 322 -8.93 -6.33 2.63
C ALA A 322 -7.57 -6.12 1.94
N ILE A 323 -6.65 -7.08 2.12
CA ILE A 323 -5.29 -6.97 1.61
C ILE A 323 -4.88 -8.25 0.87
N GLU A 324 -4.20 -8.11 -0.26
CA GLU A 324 -3.54 -9.20 -0.98
C GLU A 324 -2.03 -8.94 -1.03
N VAL A 325 -1.27 -9.97 -0.74
CA VAL A 325 0.19 -9.91 -0.55
C VAL A 325 0.87 -11.04 -1.31
N LEU A 326 1.88 -10.71 -2.09
CA LEU A 326 2.78 -11.70 -2.68
C LEU A 326 4.01 -11.81 -1.78
N ARG A 327 4.19 -12.98 -1.17
CA ARG A 327 5.38 -13.33 -0.38
C ARG A 327 6.39 -14.01 -1.29
N LEU A 328 7.33 -13.22 -1.80
CA LEU A 328 8.25 -13.68 -2.86
C LEU A 328 9.16 -14.82 -2.43
N GLU A 329 9.62 -14.84 -1.17
CA GLU A 329 10.50 -15.90 -0.66
C GLU A 329 9.85 -17.29 -0.74
N GLN A 330 8.55 -17.40 -0.47
CA GLN A 330 7.77 -18.63 -0.54
C GLN A 330 7.01 -18.79 -1.86
N GLN A 331 6.99 -17.75 -2.71
CA GLN A 331 6.16 -17.68 -3.92
C GLN A 331 4.67 -17.91 -3.63
N GLU A 332 4.22 -17.39 -2.49
CA GLU A 332 2.85 -17.54 -2.00
C GLU A 332 2.06 -16.23 -2.17
N LEU A 333 0.85 -16.35 -2.70
CA LEU A 333 -0.15 -15.29 -2.64
C LEU A 333 -0.93 -15.46 -1.34
N LEU A 334 -0.96 -14.41 -0.54
CA LEU A 334 -1.67 -14.36 0.74
C LEU A 334 -2.83 -13.37 0.64
N ALA A 335 -3.92 -13.64 1.34
CA ALA A 335 -5.01 -12.70 1.52
C ALA A 335 -5.43 -12.66 2.99
N GLY A 336 -5.78 -11.47 3.43
CA GLY A 336 -6.21 -11.21 4.80
C GLY A 336 -6.84 -9.85 4.95
N GLN A 337 -6.79 -9.30 6.14
CA GLN A 337 -7.37 -8.00 6.45
C GLN A 337 -6.48 -7.26 7.44
N ILE A 338 -6.11 -6.05 7.13
CA ILE A 338 -5.60 -5.11 8.13
C ILE A 338 -6.71 -4.86 9.15
N ASN A 339 -6.38 -4.86 10.44
CA ASN A 339 -7.33 -4.76 11.55
C ASN A 339 -8.42 -5.84 11.58
N GLY A 340 -8.22 -6.96 10.88
CA GLY A 340 -9.17 -8.07 10.81
C GLY A 340 -8.47 -9.43 10.82
N ARG A 341 -8.74 -10.24 9.82
CA ARG A 341 -8.20 -11.60 9.69
C ARG A 341 -6.72 -11.55 9.28
N GLU A 342 -5.89 -12.37 9.92
CA GLU A 342 -4.49 -12.56 9.54
C GLU A 342 -4.35 -13.04 8.08
N LEU A 343 -3.16 -12.81 7.51
CA LEU A 343 -2.79 -13.27 6.18
C LEU A 343 -2.73 -14.80 6.15
N GLU A 344 -3.49 -15.39 5.27
CA GLU A 344 -3.47 -16.82 4.98
C GLU A 344 -3.14 -17.04 3.51
N ALA A 345 -2.46 -18.16 3.22
CA ALA A 345 -2.20 -18.53 1.84
C ALA A 345 -3.52 -18.68 1.08
N THR A 346 -3.66 -17.95 -0.01
CA THR A 346 -4.73 -18.19 -0.96
C THR A 346 -4.39 -19.47 -1.72
N TYR A 347 -5.11 -20.53 -1.48
CA TYR A 347 -5.03 -21.71 -2.32
C TYR A 347 -5.51 -21.30 -3.71
N SER A 348 -4.58 -21.11 -4.65
CA SER A 348 -4.96 -21.05 -6.04
C SER A 348 -5.09 -22.49 -6.55
N PHE A 349 -6.09 -22.74 -7.36
CA PHE A 349 -6.26 -24.00 -8.10
C PHE A 349 -4.96 -24.39 -8.83
N ALA A 350 -4.24 -23.40 -9.33
CA ALA A 350 -2.98 -23.59 -10.04
C ALA A 350 -1.87 -24.15 -9.13
N ASN A 351 -1.78 -23.75 -7.86
CA ASN A 351 -0.83 -24.32 -6.91
C ASN A 351 -1.20 -25.78 -6.56
N ALA A 352 -2.49 -26.09 -6.41
CA ALA A 352 -2.96 -27.45 -6.22
C ALA A 352 -2.66 -28.32 -7.45
N LEU A 353 -2.83 -27.76 -8.64
CA LEU A 353 -2.54 -28.43 -9.91
C LEU A 353 -1.04 -28.67 -10.11
N ALA A 354 -0.17 -27.71 -9.78
CA ALA A 354 1.27 -27.83 -9.92
C ALA A 354 1.85 -29.06 -9.19
N GLY A 355 1.27 -29.40 -8.02
CA GLY A 355 1.63 -30.63 -7.30
C GLY A 355 1.21 -31.93 -7.98
N GLN A 356 0.23 -31.90 -8.88
CA GLN A 356 -0.31 -33.07 -9.59
C GLN A 356 0.20 -33.18 -11.03
N VAL A 357 0.72 -32.10 -11.61
CA VAL A 357 1.24 -32.02 -12.98
C VAL A 357 2.78 -32.12 -12.97
N ALA A 358 3.31 -33.19 -12.37
CA ALA A 358 4.75 -33.45 -12.40
C ALA A 358 5.15 -34.04 -13.77
N GLY A 359 6.07 -33.36 -14.46
CA GLY A 359 6.69 -33.92 -15.69
C GLY A 359 6.51 -33.11 -16.98
N LEU A 360 5.88 -31.95 -16.90
CA LEU A 360 5.88 -31.01 -18.04
C LEU A 360 7.33 -30.57 -18.38
N PRO A 361 7.68 -30.46 -19.68
CA PRO A 361 9.00 -29.96 -20.08
C PRO A 361 9.28 -28.57 -19.51
N GLY A 362 10.45 -28.39 -18.84
CA GLY A 362 10.87 -27.13 -18.21
C GLY A 362 11.73 -26.21 -19.06
N ASP A 363 11.99 -26.57 -20.32
CA ASP A 363 13.03 -25.93 -21.14
C ASP A 363 12.56 -24.68 -21.92
N ALA A 364 11.28 -24.32 -21.84
CA ALA A 364 10.75 -23.15 -22.52
C ALA A 364 10.93 -21.88 -21.69
N ALA A 365 11.40 -20.78 -22.32
CA ALA A 365 11.46 -19.48 -21.67
C ALA A 365 10.05 -19.01 -21.25
N PRO A 366 9.91 -18.30 -20.12
CA PRO A 366 8.63 -17.70 -19.73
C PRO A 366 8.03 -16.82 -20.83
N TYR A 367 6.72 -16.64 -20.80
CA TYR A 367 6.07 -15.69 -21.70
C TYR A 367 6.44 -14.25 -21.31
N ASP A 368 6.97 -13.48 -22.27
CA ASP A 368 7.50 -12.13 -22.03
C ASP A 368 6.41 -11.07 -21.83
N ARG A 369 5.24 -11.28 -22.46
CA ARG A 369 4.16 -10.29 -22.49
C ARG A 369 2.81 -10.93 -22.25
N TYR A 370 1.94 -10.18 -21.57
CA TYR A 370 0.54 -10.54 -21.38
C TYR A 370 -0.35 -9.41 -21.87
N ASP A 371 -1.37 -9.78 -22.62
CA ASP A 371 -2.39 -8.86 -23.12
C ASP A 371 -3.67 -9.03 -22.31
N THR A 372 -4.27 -7.92 -21.89
CA THR A 372 -5.61 -7.95 -21.28
C THR A 372 -6.66 -8.11 -22.38
N VAL A 373 -7.45 -9.17 -22.29
CA VAL A 373 -8.54 -9.47 -23.22
C VAL A 373 -9.86 -9.39 -22.49
N VAL A 374 -10.84 -8.74 -23.12
CA VAL A 374 -12.24 -8.63 -22.65
C VAL A 374 -13.13 -9.32 -23.68
N ASP A 375 -14.10 -10.09 -23.21
CA ASP A 375 -15.05 -10.75 -24.09
C ASP A 375 -16.02 -9.76 -24.77
N ASP A 376 -16.68 -10.17 -25.84
CA ASP A 376 -17.57 -9.30 -26.64
C ASP A 376 -18.77 -8.79 -25.85
N THR A 377 -19.18 -9.47 -24.78
CA THR A 377 -20.26 -9.05 -23.89
C THR A 377 -19.82 -8.06 -22.81
N GLN A 378 -18.53 -7.79 -22.71
CA GLN A 378 -17.91 -6.95 -21.66
C GLN A 378 -18.12 -7.51 -20.24
N SER A 379 -18.26 -8.81 -20.10
CA SER A 379 -18.55 -9.50 -18.83
C SER A 379 -17.34 -10.18 -18.22
N LEU A 380 -16.37 -10.59 -19.05
CA LEU A 380 -15.14 -11.28 -18.62
C LEU A 380 -13.92 -10.50 -19.05
N ARG A 381 -12.94 -10.45 -18.18
CA ARG A 381 -11.60 -9.89 -18.46
C ARG A 381 -10.54 -10.82 -17.91
N ILE A 382 -9.54 -11.15 -18.72
CA ILE A 382 -8.37 -11.97 -18.33
C ILE A 382 -7.10 -11.44 -18.97
N ALA A 383 -5.95 -11.70 -18.33
CA ALA A 383 -4.64 -11.44 -18.92
C ALA A 383 -4.09 -12.76 -19.50
N ILE A 384 -3.80 -12.83 -20.78
CA ILE A 384 -3.30 -14.01 -21.49
C ILE A 384 -1.96 -13.73 -22.14
N PRO A 385 -1.10 -14.77 -22.35
CA PRO A 385 0.16 -14.59 -23.08
C PRO A 385 -0.02 -13.88 -24.41
N GLY A 386 0.83 -12.90 -24.70
CA GLY A 386 0.81 -12.17 -25.97
C GLY A 386 1.09 -13.05 -27.19
N GLU A 387 1.75 -14.20 -26.98
CA GLU A 387 2.01 -15.21 -28.01
C GLU A 387 0.75 -16.04 -28.38
N TRP A 388 -0.30 -16.00 -27.55
CA TRP A 388 -1.59 -16.61 -27.87
C TRP A 388 -2.42 -15.63 -28.72
N THR A 389 -2.04 -15.57 -30.00
CA THR A 389 -2.55 -14.56 -30.92
C THR A 389 -3.91 -14.88 -31.52
N GLU A 390 -4.29 -16.16 -31.55
CA GLU A 390 -5.59 -16.59 -32.00
C GLU A 390 -6.59 -16.53 -30.87
N ARG A 391 -7.65 -15.71 -31.00
CA ARG A 391 -8.58 -15.40 -29.93
C ARG A 391 -10.01 -15.35 -30.44
N LEU A 392 -10.93 -15.97 -29.69
CA LEU A 392 -12.37 -15.85 -29.90
C LEU A 392 -12.97 -15.34 -28.59
N THR A 393 -13.69 -14.24 -28.67
CA THR A 393 -14.23 -13.50 -27.51
C THR A 393 -15.76 -13.47 -27.48
N GLY A 394 -16.40 -14.10 -28.47
CA GLY A 394 -17.85 -14.20 -28.55
C GLY A 394 -18.44 -15.18 -27.54
N PRO A 395 -19.69 -14.94 -27.08
CA PRO A 395 -20.35 -15.83 -26.14
C PRO A 395 -20.59 -17.22 -26.72
N GLN A 396 -20.46 -18.25 -25.88
CA GLN A 396 -20.61 -19.65 -26.25
C GLN A 396 -21.93 -20.23 -25.75
N GLN A 397 -22.60 -21.01 -26.62
CA GLN A 397 -23.81 -21.73 -26.27
C GLN A 397 -23.48 -23.07 -25.65
N LEU A 398 -23.87 -23.27 -24.39
CA LEU A 398 -23.91 -24.57 -23.72
C LEU A 398 -25.35 -25.02 -23.55
N ASP A 399 -25.55 -26.29 -23.16
CA ASP A 399 -26.91 -26.84 -22.91
C ASP A 399 -27.69 -26.04 -21.87
N THR A 400 -26.99 -25.35 -20.97
CA THR A 400 -27.54 -24.57 -19.85
C THR A 400 -27.77 -23.09 -20.16
N GLY A 401 -27.33 -22.58 -21.32
CA GLY A 401 -27.45 -21.18 -21.69
C GLY A 401 -26.32 -20.64 -22.56
N LEU A 402 -26.38 -19.34 -22.82
CA LEU A 402 -25.34 -18.58 -23.53
C LEU A 402 -24.41 -17.92 -22.50
N PHE A 403 -23.12 -18.20 -22.58
CA PHE A 403 -22.12 -17.75 -21.61
C PHE A 403 -21.08 -16.81 -22.24
N PRO A 404 -20.75 -15.70 -21.60
CA PRO A 404 -19.52 -14.96 -21.89
C PRO A 404 -18.33 -15.88 -21.94
N SER A 405 -17.47 -15.75 -22.96
CA SER A 405 -16.30 -16.63 -23.06
C SER A 405 -15.12 -15.98 -23.75
N ILE A 406 -13.93 -16.47 -23.40
CA ILE A 406 -12.66 -16.15 -24.04
C ILE A 406 -11.95 -17.46 -24.34
N LEU A 407 -11.68 -17.70 -25.62
CA LEU A 407 -10.87 -18.81 -26.11
C LEU A 407 -9.60 -18.21 -26.71
N ALA A 408 -8.42 -18.69 -26.28
CA ALA A 408 -7.14 -18.16 -26.71
C ALA A 408 -6.08 -19.26 -26.83
N SER A 409 -5.30 -19.21 -27.89
CA SER A 409 -4.21 -20.15 -28.17
C SER A 409 -3.17 -19.53 -29.10
N SER A 410 -2.01 -20.14 -29.20
CA SER A 410 -1.06 -19.89 -30.28
C SER A 410 -1.51 -20.51 -31.61
N ASP A 411 -2.37 -21.54 -31.55
CA ASP A 411 -3.02 -22.24 -32.66
C ASP A 411 -4.33 -22.84 -32.13
N LEU A 412 -5.45 -22.21 -32.47
CA LEU A 412 -6.77 -22.64 -32.01
C LEU A 412 -7.19 -23.99 -32.58
N GLN A 413 -6.76 -24.32 -33.81
CA GLN A 413 -7.07 -25.59 -34.41
C GLN A 413 -6.32 -26.75 -33.70
N GLY A 414 -5.01 -26.58 -33.44
CA GLY A 414 -4.23 -27.53 -32.67
C GLY A 414 -4.71 -27.65 -31.21
N PHE A 415 -5.18 -26.58 -30.61
CA PHE A 415 -5.78 -26.62 -29.26
C PHE A 415 -7.08 -27.42 -29.23
N ALA A 416 -7.96 -27.25 -30.22
CA ALA A 416 -9.31 -27.82 -30.23
C ALA A 416 -9.37 -29.26 -30.78
N ASP A 417 -8.59 -29.57 -31.81
CA ASP A 417 -8.71 -30.84 -32.57
C ASP A 417 -7.86 -31.96 -31.97
N ASP A 418 -6.61 -31.67 -31.58
CA ASP A 418 -5.65 -32.70 -31.16
C ASP A 418 -4.83 -32.35 -29.92
N ALA A 419 -5.12 -31.21 -29.28
CA ALA A 419 -4.40 -30.71 -28.11
C ALA A 419 -2.87 -30.53 -28.33
N SER A 420 -2.46 -30.25 -29.58
CA SER A 420 -1.04 -30.04 -29.94
C SER A 420 -0.53 -28.64 -29.65
N ALA A 421 -1.41 -27.69 -29.36
CA ALA A 421 -1.08 -26.31 -29.02
C ALA A 421 -1.51 -25.94 -27.60
N PRO A 422 -0.74 -25.06 -26.88
CA PRO A 422 -1.16 -24.54 -25.59
C PRO A 422 -2.32 -23.58 -25.80
N GLY A 423 -3.26 -23.56 -24.88
CA GLY A 423 -4.41 -22.68 -24.99
C GLY A 423 -5.34 -22.80 -23.80
N LEU A 424 -6.31 -21.90 -23.77
CA LEU A 424 -7.31 -21.78 -22.72
C LEU A 424 -8.69 -21.52 -23.33
N TRP A 425 -9.68 -22.18 -22.82
CA TRP A 425 -11.07 -21.78 -22.97
C TRP A 425 -11.65 -21.45 -21.60
N PHE A 426 -11.97 -20.19 -21.40
CA PHE A 426 -12.55 -19.65 -20.18
C PHE A 426 -13.95 -19.16 -20.47
N LEU A 427 -14.92 -19.61 -19.68
CA LEU A 427 -16.29 -19.08 -19.72
C LEU A 427 -16.80 -18.92 -18.30
N GLY A 428 -17.73 -18.00 -18.13
CA GLY A 428 -18.35 -17.77 -16.82
C GLY A 428 -19.46 -16.76 -16.86
N ASP A 429 -20.23 -16.72 -15.78
CA ASP A 429 -21.35 -15.79 -15.61
C ASP A 429 -21.52 -15.43 -14.15
N ARG A 430 -22.13 -14.26 -13.89
CA ARG A 430 -22.58 -13.79 -12.57
C ARG A 430 -24.11 -13.88 -12.47
N GLY A 431 -24.59 -14.00 -11.24
CA GLY A 431 -26.02 -14.05 -10.96
C GLY A 431 -26.69 -15.38 -11.28
N MET A 432 -25.90 -16.43 -11.50
CA MET A 432 -26.43 -17.77 -11.79
C MET A 432 -27.01 -18.41 -10.53
N ALA A 433 -28.33 -18.53 -10.47
CA ALA A 433 -28.98 -19.25 -9.38
C ALA A 433 -28.63 -20.75 -9.42
N GLY A 434 -28.24 -21.31 -8.26
CA GLY A 434 -27.90 -22.72 -8.14
C GLY A 434 -26.58 -23.10 -8.82
N ALA A 435 -25.61 -22.16 -8.92
CA ALA A 435 -24.29 -22.40 -9.51
C ALA A 435 -23.58 -23.62 -8.88
N LEU A 436 -23.64 -23.75 -7.55
CA LEU A 436 -23.04 -24.89 -6.82
C LEU A 436 -23.64 -26.23 -7.20
N ASP A 437 -24.96 -26.31 -7.44
CA ASP A 437 -25.67 -27.55 -7.78
C ASP A 437 -25.35 -28.04 -9.20
N ARG A 438 -24.73 -27.19 -10.03
CA ARG A 438 -24.45 -27.46 -11.45
C ARG A 438 -23.04 -27.96 -11.72
N LEU A 439 -22.14 -27.94 -10.73
CA LEU A 439 -20.72 -28.24 -10.93
C LEU A 439 -20.50 -29.63 -11.53
N ASP A 440 -21.11 -30.66 -10.97
CA ASP A 440 -20.92 -32.03 -11.48
C ASP A 440 -21.53 -32.23 -12.87
N SER A 441 -22.73 -31.71 -13.12
CA SER A 441 -23.37 -31.82 -14.43
C SER A 441 -22.65 -31.04 -15.53
N ALA A 442 -22.09 -29.88 -15.21
CA ALA A 442 -21.29 -29.09 -16.15
C ALA A 442 -20.00 -29.80 -16.52
N LEU A 443 -19.33 -30.36 -15.53
CA LEU A 443 -18.11 -31.16 -15.77
C LEU A 443 -18.41 -32.42 -16.57
N ASP A 444 -19.50 -33.13 -16.28
CA ASP A 444 -19.93 -34.32 -17.04
C ASP A 444 -20.26 -33.98 -18.49
N SER A 445 -20.82 -32.80 -18.77
CA SER A 445 -21.12 -32.34 -20.13
C SER A 445 -19.86 -31.99 -20.93
N ALA A 446 -18.79 -31.54 -20.27
CA ALA A 446 -17.53 -31.15 -20.90
C ALA A 446 -16.59 -32.34 -21.20
N GLN A 447 -16.72 -33.46 -20.48
CA GLN A 447 -15.82 -34.61 -20.55
C GLN A 447 -15.84 -35.41 -21.87
N PRO A 448 -16.99 -35.71 -22.53
CA PRO A 448 -17.04 -36.71 -23.57
C PRO A 448 -16.22 -36.40 -24.82
N GLN A 449 -15.99 -35.13 -25.13
CA GLN A 449 -15.27 -34.73 -26.34
C GLN A 449 -13.75 -34.88 -26.18
N LEU A 450 -13.21 -34.80 -24.99
CA LEU A 450 -11.79 -34.85 -24.68
C LEU A 450 -11.32 -36.25 -24.25
N ALA A 451 -12.19 -37.03 -23.59
CA ALA A 451 -11.86 -38.37 -23.12
C ALA A 451 -11.42 -39.35 -24.24
N SER A 452 -11.85 -39.10 -25.49
CA SER A 452 -11.47 -39.95 -26.63
C SER A 452 -10.12 -39.58 -27.24
N ALA A 453 -9.57 -38.41 -26.96
CA ALA A 453 -8.33 -37.90 -27.51
C ALA A 453 -7.12 -38.14 -26.59
N CYS A 454 -7.32 -38.51 -25.32
CA CYS A 454 -6.29 -38.64 -24.32
C CYS A 454 -6.05 -40.09 -23.92
N SER A 455 -4.79 -40.49 -23.64
CA SER A 455 -4.41 -41.85 -23.30
C SER A 455 -4.53 -42.15 -21.79
N ALA A 456 -4.52 -41.12 -20.93
CA ALA A 456 -4.60 -41.29 -19.49
C ALA A 456 -5.60 -40.30 -18.86
N TYR A 457 -6.36 -40.81 -17.89
CA TYR A 457 -7.27 -40.07 -17.05
C TYR A 457 -6.79 -40.19 -15.60
N VAL A 458 -6.45 -39.07 -14.99
CA VAL A 458 -5.88 -39.05 -13.61
C VAL A 458 -6.96 -39.13 -12.54
N GLY A 459 -8.16 -38.61 -12.80
CA GLY A 459 -9.28 -38.67 -11.86
C GLY A 459 -10.08 -37.37 -11.80
N ARG A 460 -11.17 -37.40 -11.04
CA ARG A 460 -11.97 -36.24 -10.69
C ARG A 460 -11.63 -35.84 -9.26
N GLU A 461 -11.21 -34.60 -9.09
CA GLU A 461 -10.80 -34.05 -7.82
C GLU A 461 -11.69 -32.88 -7.40
N SER A 462 -11.74 -32.61 -6.10
CA SER A 462 -12.43 -31.43 -5.55
C SER A 462 -11.46 -30.27 -5.46
N TYR A 463 -11.97 -29.09 -5.74
CA TYR A 463 -11.31 -27.81 -5.53
C TYR A 463 -12.08 -26.99 -4.51
N GLU A 464 -11.38 -26.44 -3.56
CA GLU A 464 -11.94 -25.51 -2.58
C GLU A 464 -10.93 -24.42 -2.26
N ASP A 465 -11.36 -23.17 -2.35
CA ASP A 465 -10.66 -22.00 -1.84
C ASP A 465 -11.63 -21.11 -1.03
N PRO A 466 -11.16 -20.00 -0.44
CA PRO A 466 -12.04 -19.12 0.32
C PRO A 466 -13.21 -18.52 -0.46
N LYS A 467 -13.06 -18.36 -1.78
CA LYS A 467 -14.08 -17.73 -2.65
C LYS A 467 -14.91 -18.76 -3.43
N TYR A 468 -14.28 -19.86 -3.86
CA TYR A 468 -14.86 -20.80 -4.81
C TYR A 468 -14.83 -22.24 -4.31
N VAL A 469 -15.80 -23.00 -4.79
CA VAL A 469 -15.85 -24.47 -4.69
C VAL A 469 -15.96 -25.02 -6.10
N GLY A 470 -15.20 -26.07 -6.39
CA GLY A 470 -15.16 -26.59 -7.75
C GLY A 470 -14.90 -28.08 -7.82
N ARG A 471 -14.90 -28.55 -9.05
CA ARG A 471 -14.50 -29.90 -9.48
C ARG A 471 -13.60 -29.77 -10.69
N TYR A 472 -12.59 -30.63 -10.79
CA TYR A 472 -11.75 -30.67 -11.97
C TYR A 472 -11.36 -32.10 -12.34
N VAL A 473 -10.96 -32.25 -13.59
CA VAL A 473 -10.41 -33.49 -14.14
C VAL A 473 -9.12 -33.19 -14.87
N ILE A 474 -8.18 -34.15 -14.82
CA ILE A 474 -6.90 -34.07 -15.48
C ILE A 474 -6.80 -35.24 -16.47
N TYR A 475 -6.43 -34.92 -17.69
CA TYR A 475 -6.07 -35.85 -18.74
C TYR A 475 -4.62 -35.65 -19.13
N GLN A 476 -3.96 -36.72 -19.53
CA GLN A 476 -2.56 -36.70 -19.99
C GLN A 476 -2.43 -37.38 -21.36
N ASP A 477 -1.35 -37.01 -22.07
CA ASP A 477 -1.01 -37.54 -23.39
C ASP A 477 -2.18 -37.42 -24.40
N CYS A 478 -2.80 -36.25 -24.45
CA CYS A 478 -3.87 -35.95 -25.39
C CYS A 478 -3.28 -35.70 -26.80
N GLY A 479 -3.91 -36.23 -27.84
CA GLY A 479 -3.42 -36.12 -29.22
C GLY A 479 -2.05 -36.77 -29.47
N GLY A 480 -1.56 -37.61 -28.54
CA GLY A 480 -0.24 -38.23 -28.62
C GLY A 480 0.93 -37.31 -28.25
N SER A 481 0.64 -36.19 -27.63
CA SER A 481 1.59 -35.21 -27.11
C SER A 481 1.83 -35.44 -25.62
N ASN A 482 3.03 -35.12 -25.12
CA ASN A 482 3.32 -35.14 -23.67
C ASN A 482 2.77 -33.86 -23.03
N ASN A 483 1.45 -33.78 -22.94
CA ASN A 483 0.71 -32.63 -22.45
C ASN A 483 -0.23 -33.00 -21.30
N VAL A 484 -0.72 -31.98 -20.62
CA VAL A 484 -1.73 -32.10 -19.58
C VAL A 484 -2.91 -31.22 -19.95
N PHE A 485 -4.08 -31.85 -20.08
CA PHE A 485 -5.32 -31.14 -20.32
C PHE A 485 -6.19 -31.15 -19.04
N VAL A 486 -6.59 -29.97 -18.60
CA VAL A 486 -7.38 -29.80 -17.38
C VAL A 486 -8.71 -29.16 -17.73
N ILE A 487 -9.79 -29.71 -17.18
CA ILE A 487 -11.09 -29.05 -17.17
C ILE A 487 -11.47 -28.81 -15.71
N MET A 488 -11.78 -27.57 -15.38
CA MET A 488 -12.28 -27.17 -14.08
C MET A 488 -13.63 -26.49 -14.23
N VAL A 489 -14.54 -26.78 -13.32
CA VAL A 489 -15.76 -26.01 -13.09
C VAL A 489 -15.76 -25.53 -11.64
N ALA A 490 -16.11 -24.28 -11.41
CA ALA A 490 -16.18 -23.70 -10.07
C ALA A 490 -17.35 -22.73 -9.93
N ALA A 491 -17.82 -22.58 -8.69
CA ALA A 491 -18.86 -21.63 -8.34
C ALA A 491 -18.49 -20.88 -7.07
N SER A 492 -18.95 -19.63 -6.92
CA SER A 492 -18.75 -18.87 -5.70
C SER A 492 -19.42 -19.55 -4.50
N ARG A 493 -18.76 -19.49 -3.32
CA ARG A 493 -19.36 -19.92 -2.06
C ARG A 493 -20.52 -19.01 -1.66
N SER A 494 -20.46 -17.74 -2.03
CA SER A 494 -21.54 -16.79 -1.83
C SER A 494 -22.66 -17.04 -2.85
N THR A 495 -23.84 -17.37 -2.36
CA THR A 495 -25.05 -17.53 -3.18
C THR A 495 -25.58 -16.19 -3.72
N GLU A 496 -25.18 -15.07 -3.11
CA GLU A 496 -25.54 -13.72 -3.55
C GLU A 496 -24.76 -13.31 -4.80
N GLU A 497 -23.49 -13.70 -4.90
CA GLU A 497 -22.67 -13.41 -6.09
C GLU A 497 -23.04 -14.30 -7.29
N GLY A 498 -23.43 -15.55 -7.03
CA GLY A 498 -23.88 -16.51 -8.04
C GLY A 498 -22.89 -16.73 -9.19
N VAL A 499 -21.57 -16.60 -8.93
CA VAL A 499 -20.54 -16.79 -9.95
C VAL A 499 -20.45 -18.27 -10.32
N PHE A 500 -20.45 -18.55 -11.61
CA PHE A 500 -20.14 -19.85 -12.20
C PHE A 500 -19.05 -19.67 -13.23
N MET A 501 -18.05 -20.56 -13.24
CA MET A 501 -16.99 -20.57 -14.24
C MET A 501 -16.64 -21.98 -14.70
N MET A 502 -16.21 -22.08 -15.94
CA MET A 502 -15.57 -23.27 -16.50
C MET A 502 -14.28 -22.87 -17.21
N VAL A 503 -13.23 -23.63 -16.96
CA VAL A 503 -11.92 -23.42 -17.58
C VAL A 503 -11.48 -24.76 -18.16
N ALA A 504 -11.12 -24.76 -19.45
CA ALA A 504 -10.41 -25.86 -20.09
C ALA A 504 -9.05 -25.34 -20.55
N VAL A 505 -7.96 -25.99 -20.15
CA VAL A 505 -6.60 -25.55 -20.46
C VAL A 505 -5.75 -26.73 -20.93
N ASN A 506 -4.94 -26.50 -21.96
CA ASN A 506 -3.93 -27.44 -22.43
C ASN A 506 -2.53 -26.91 -22.11
N LEU A 507 -1.78 -27.66 -21.33
CA LEU A 507 -0.44 -27.34 -20.84
C LEU A 507 0.59 -28.26 -21.50
N LEU A 508 1.51 -27.69 -22.28
CA LEU A 508 2.57 -28.43 -22.96
C LEU A 508 3.92 -28.28 -22.24
N SER A 509 4.05 -27.25 -21.40
CA SER A 509 5.31 -26.93 -20.72
C SER A 509 5.06 -26.25 -19.39
N GLN A 510 6.11 -26.10 -18.58
CA GLN A 510 6.05 -25.37 -17.32
C GLN A 510 5.61 -23.91 -17.52
N ARG A 511 6.06 -23.23 -18.59
CA ARG A 511 5.63 -21.85 -18.88
C ARG A 511 4.12 -21.70 -19.11
N ASP A 512 3.46 -22.75 -19.62
CA ASP A 512 2.01 -22.74 -19.82
C ASP A 512 1.28 -22.88 -18.49
N LEU A 513 1.84 -23.67 -17.55
CA LEU A 513 1.33 -23.76 -16.19
C LEU A 513 1.47 -22.42 -15.45
N ASP A 514 2.63 -21.76 -15.58
CA ASP A 514 2.87 -20.43 -14.99
C ASP A 514 1.92 -19.38 -15.59
N ALA A 515 1.69 -19.45 -16.91
CA ALA A 515 0.69 -18.62 -17.58
C ALA A 515 -0.73 -18.87 -17.08
N PHE A 516 -1.09 -20.14 -16.89
CA PHE A 516 -2.38 -20.50 -16.35
C PHE A 516 -2.58 -19.98 -14.91
N GLN A 517 -1.55 -20.06 -14.06
CA GLN A 517 -1.56 -19.44 -12.74
C GLN A 517 -1.87 -17.95 -12.83
N ARG A 518 -1.18 -17.25 -13.72
CA ARG A 518 -1.40 -15.81 -13.90
C ARG A 518 -2.80 -15.49 -14.42
N ILE A 519 -3.33 -16.28 -15.33
CA ILE A 519 -4.69 -16.13 -15.84
C ILE A 519 -5.71 -16.26 -14.70
N LEU A 520 -5.58 -17.29 -13.86
CA LEU A 520 -6.47 -17.51 -12.72
C LEU A 520 -6.36 -16.44 -11.65
N ASN A 521 -5.20 -15.77 -11.54
CA ASN A 521 -5.01 -14.65 -10.61
C ASN A 521 -5.49 -13.30 -11.16
N THR A 522 -5.72 -13.20 -12.48
CA THR A 522 -6.05 -11.94 -13.16
C THR A 522 -7.45 -11.91 -13.76
N PHE A 523 -8.20 -13.02 -13.70
CA PHE A 523 -9.56 -13.00 -14.22
C PHE A 523 -10.46 -12.11 -13.36
N ASP A 524 -11.36 -11.43 -14.04
CA ASP A 524 -12.33 -10.55 -13.41
C ASP A 524 -13.65 -10.60 -14.17
N PHE A 525 -14.75 -10.58 -13.42
CA PHE A 525 -16.07 -10.38 -13.99
C PHE A 525 -16.34 -8.88 -14.04
N VAL A 526 -16.38 -8.31 -15.24
CA VAL A 526 -16.58 -6.89 -15.51
C VAL A 526 -18.08 -6.63 -15.72
N GLY A 527 -18.62 -5.62 -15.08
CA GLY A 527 -20.04 -5.27 -15.18
C GLY A 527 -20.85 -5.70 -13.95
N ASN A 528 -21.94 -4.93 -13.71
CA ASN A 528 -22.87 -5.12 -12.58
C ASN A 528 -23.80 -6.29 -12.82
#